data_e1e25ff29250515a1418966d2425eaf3
#
_entry.id   e1e25ff29250515a1418966d2425eaf3
#
_cell.length_a   1.000
_cell.length_b   1.000
_cell.length_c   1.000
_cell.angle_alpha   90.00
_cell.angle_beta   90.00
_cell.angle_gamma   90.00
#
_symmetry.space_group_name_H-M   'P 1'
#
loop_
_entity.id
_entity.type
_entity.pdbx_description
1 polymer ?
#
loop_
_entity_poly.entity_id
_entity_poly.type
_entity_poly.pdbx_seq_one_letter_code
_entity_poly.pdbx_strand_id
1 'polypeptide(L)'
;MKQVNVGILGATGAVGQEMIKILEERSFPVASLRPIASARSAGSKIMFRGQECTIVEASDDAFEGLDIVLGAAENDIAERFAPSIVKAGAVFVDNSSAFRLDPNVPLVIPEIDPEDVKWHKGIISNPNCTTIVTLVAINALAKESPIETIIASSYQAVSGAGKGGIDELNNEVKALSEGKHLEPKVFQYQIAYNIIPQIGGEAFEGYTSEEMKMQNEGRKILHLPEMKVSCTCARVPVIRSHSVSVVLRTKEKISVERAKELIANAPGCKLVDDLKNKVYPMPLDTSDQDIVYVGRIREDLTDERGLNLWCCGDQVRKGAATNTIQIAELLLK
;
A
#
# COMPACT_ATOMS: atom_id res chain seq x y z
N MET A 1 -11.99 -24.35 -3.81
CA MET A 1 -10.65 -23.99 -3.29
C MET A 1 -10.46 -24.64 -1.92
N LYS A 2 -9.23 -25.04 -1.57
CA LYS A 2 -8.91 -25.55 -0.23
C LYS A 2 -9.14 -24.43 0.78
N GLN A 3 -9.86 -24.71 1.86
CA GLN A 3 -10.02 -23.76 2.97
C GLN A 3 -8.74 -23.72 3.81
N VAL A 4 -8.40 -22.56 4.35
CA VAL A 4 -7.17 -22.31 5.12
C VAL A 4 -7.45 -21.61 6.43
N ASN A 5 -6.63 -21.89 7.44
CA ASN A 5 -6.64 -21.20 8.73
C ASN A 5 -5.81 -19.92 8.61
N VAL A 6 -6.44 -18.77 8.84
CA VAL A 6 -5.82 -17.46 8.66
C VAL A 6 -5.63 -16.78 10.01
N GLY A 7 -4.41 -16.30 10.25
CA GLY A 7 -4.11 -15.37 11.35
C GLY A 7 -3.99 -13.93 10.85
N ILE A 8 -4.36 -12.95 11.66
CA ILE A 8 -4.07 -11.54 11.40
C ILE A 8 -3.31 -10.97 12.58
N LEU A 9 -2.02 -10.74 12.41
CA LEU A 9 -1.16 -10.10 13.40
C LEU A 9 -1.33 -8.58 13.31
N GLY A 10 -1.80 -7.94 14.38
CA GLY A 10 -2.20 -6.53 14.38
C GLY A 10 -3.67 -6.31 14.00
N ALA A 11 -4.54 -7.29 14.29
CA ALA A 11 -5.96 -7.32 13.90
C ALA A 11 -6.80 -6.11 14.35
N THR A 12 -6.37 -5.36 15.36
CA THR A 12 -7.09 -4.18 15.89
C THR A 12 -6.69 -2.86 15.21
N GLY A 13 -5.62 -2.86 14.42
CA GLY A 13 -5.17 -1.70 13.67
C GLY A 13 -6.04 -1.42 12.43
N ALA A 14 -5.90 -0.24 11.83
CA ALA A 14 -6.68 0.18 10.66
C ALA A 14 -6.54 -0.81 9.48
N VAL A 15 -5.31 -1.25 9.18
CA VAL A 15 -5.04 -2.22 8.11
C VAL A 15 -5.58 -3.61 8.47
N GLY A 16 -5.41 -4.06 9.74
CA GLY A 16 -5.94 -5.35 10.19
C GLY A 16 -7.46 -5.44 10.12
N GLN A 17 -8.16 -4.37 10.48
CA GLN A 17 -9.63 -4.28 10.35
C GLN A 17 -10.06 -4.30 8.87
N GLU A 18 -9.35 -3.60 8.02
CA GLU A 18 -9.62 -3.60 6.58
C GLU A 18 -9.35 -4.99 5.96
N MET A 19 -8.31 -5.72 6.42
CA MET A 19 -8.06 -7.10 6.00
C MET A 19 -9.25 -8.02 6.32
N ILE A 20 -9.84 -7.91 7.51
CA ILE A 20 -11.01 -8.71 7.92
C ILE A 20 -12.18 -8.45 6.96
N LYS A 21 -12.46 -7.18 6.69
CA LYS A 21 -13.52 -6.75 5.76
C LYS A 21 -13.27 -7.29 4.34
N ILE A 22 -12.04 -7.17 3.83
CA ILE A 22 -11.69 -7.60 2.47
C ILE A 22 -11.70 -9.12 2.34
N LEU A 23 -11.33 -9.89 3.37
CA LEU A 23 -11.48 -11.35 3.38
C LEU A 23 -12.95 -11.78 3.19
N GLU A 24 -13.89 -11.02 3.77
CA GLU A 24 -15.33 -11.24 3.56
C GLU A 24 -15.77 -10.85 2.16
N GLU A 25 -15.46 -9.63 1.72
CA GLU A 25 -15.85 -9.08 0.42
C GLU A 25 -15.36 -9.95 -0.74
N ARG A 26 -14.13 -10.45 -0.65
CA ARG A 26 -13.51 -11.31 -1.67
C ARG A 26 -13.87 -12.79 -1.53
N SER A 27 -14.69 -13.15 -0.52
CA SER A 27 -15.03 -14.54 -0.24
C SER A 27 -13.80 -15.45 -0.13
N PHE A 28 -12.71 -14.93 0.47
CA PHE A 28 -11.46 -15.68 0.67
C PHE A 28 -11.78 -17.00 1.43
N PRO A 29 -11.22 -18.16 1.07
CA PRO A 29 -11.61 -19.45 1.61
C PRO A 29 -11.05 -19.71 3.02
N VAL A 30 -11.50 -18.91 3.99
CA VAL A 30 -11.12 -19.02 5.41
C VAL A 30 -11.86 -20.17 6.06
N ALA A 31 -11.12 -21.15 6.59
CA ALA A 31 -11.65 -22.22 7.46
C ALA A 31 -11.88 -21.71 8.89
N SER A 32 -10.87 -21.00 9.42
CA SER A 32 -10.92 -20.31 10.71
C SER A 32 -10.14 -19.01 10.66
N LEU A 33 -10.64 -17.97 11.35
CA LEU A 33 -9.93 -16.70 11.53
C LEU A 33 -9.42 -16.59 12.96
N ARG A 34 -8.13 -16.33 13.14
CA ARG A 34 -7.51 -16.01 14.43
C ARG A 34 -7.01 -14.57 14.43
N PRO A 35 -7.78 -13.61 14.99
CA PRO A 35 -7.27 -12.27 15.19
C PRO A 35 -6.24 -12.25 16.33
N ILE A 36 -5.05 -11.68 16.08
CA ILE A 36 -3.91 -11.64 17.01
C ILE A 36 -3.54 -10.18 17.24
N ALA A 37 -3.42 -9.78 18.50
CA ALA A 37 -3.06 -8.41 18.88
C ALA A 37 -2.27 -8.37 20.20
N SER A 38 -1.98 -7.17 20.73
CA SER A 38 -1.31 -7.01 22.01
C SER A 38 -2.17 -7.49 23.18
N ALA A 39 -1.53 -7.77 24.33
CA ALA A 39 -2.18 -8.13 25.58
C ALA A 39 -3.35 -7.20 25.97
N ARG A 40 -3.23 -5.90 25.66
CA ARG A 40 -4.30 -4.91 25.92
C ARG A 40 -5.61 -5.22 25.22
N SER A 41 -5.54 -5.84 24.05
CA SER A 41 -6.71 -6.16 23.22
C SER A 41 -7.15 -7.63 23.33
N ALA A 42 -6.34 -8.48 23.93
CA ALA A 42 -6.64 -9.90 24.12
C ALA A 42 -7.93 -10.10 24.91
N GLY A 43 -8.72 -11.10 24.52
CA GLY A 43 -10.04 -11.42 25.10
C GLY A 43 -11.19 -10.57 24.54
N SER A 44 -10.93 -9.43 23.88
CA SER A 44 -11.98 -8.71 23.16
C SER A 44 -12.38 -9.45 21.87
N LYS A 45 -13.46 -9.04 21.22
CA LYS A 45 -14.05 -9.74 20.09
C LYS A 45 -14.07 -8.91 18.83
N ILE A 46 -13.90 -9.57 17.71
CA ILE A 46 -14.07 -9.03 16.36
C ILE A 46 -15.10 -9.89 15.64
N MET A 47 -15.94 -9.25 14.82
CA MET A 47 -16.91 -9.97 13.99
C MET A 47 -16.25 -10.37 12.65
N PHE A 48 -16.47 -11.62 12.25
CA PHE A 48 -16.12 -12.14 10.93
C PHE A 48 -17.22 -13.07 10.42
N ARG A 49 -17.80 -12.77 9.26
CA ARG A 49 -18.93 -13.52 8.67
C ARG A 49 -20.08 -13.77 9.65
N GLY A 50 -20.41 -12.76 10.46
CA GLY A 50 -21.47 -12.85 11.44
C GLY A 50 -21.13 -13.67 12.69
N GLN A 51 -19.89 -14.13 12.86
CA GLN A 51 -19.42 -14.88 14.02
C GLN A 51 -18.43 -14.05 14.84
N GLU A 52 -18.47 -14.18 16.14
CA GLU A 52 -17.51 -13.58 17.06
C GLU A 52 -16.21 -14.37 17.07
N CYS A 53 -15.08 -13.70 16.73
CA CYS A 53 -13.74 -14.22 16.88
C CYS A 53 -13.05 -13.53 18.06
N THR A 54 -12.61 -14.30 19.05
CA THR A 54 -11.88 -13.76 20.20
C THR A 54 -10.44 -13.41 19.81
N ILE A 55 -10.00 -12.21 20.15
CA ILE A 55 -8.62 -11.78 19.94
C ILE A 55 -7.69 -12.55 20.86
N VAL A 56 -6.65 -13.14 20.27
CA VAL A 56 -5.58 -13.85 20.96
C VAL A 56 -4.41 -12.89 21.20
N GLU A 57 -3.74 -13.00 22.33
CA GLU A 57 -2.49 -12.30 22.59
C GLU A 57 -1.40 -12.81 21.66
N ALA A 58 -0.58 -11.88 21.10
CA ALA A 58 0.57 -12.23 20.30
C ALA A 58 1.64 -12.92 21.17
N SER A 59 1.88 -14.20 20.91
CA SER A 59 2.89 -15.05 21.55
C SER A 59 3.47 -16.01 20.52
N ASP A 60 4.59 -16.66 20.85
CA ASP A 60 5.24 -17.59 19.91
C ASP A 60 4.33 -18.76 19.52
N ASP A 61 3.45 -19.19 20.42
CA ASP A 61 2.52 -20.32 20.19
C ASP A 61 1.20 -19.87 19.51
N ALA A 62 0.98 -18.56 19.39
CA ALA A 62 -0.27 -18.02 18.80
C ALA A 62 -0.44 -18.37 17.32
N PHE A 63 0.59 -18.88 16.66
CA PHE A 63 0.61 -19.16 15.22
C PHE A 63 0.43 -20.66 14.90
N GLU A 64 0.39 -21.54 15.90
CA GLU A 64 0.21 -22.97 15.69
C GLU A 64 -1.10 -23.30 14.96
N GLY A 65 -1.00 -24.16 13.94
CA GLY A 65 -2.16 -24.61 13.15
C GLY A 65 -2.70 -23.59 12.16
N LEU A 66 -2.03 -22.44 11.97
CA LEU A 66 -2.33 -21.50 10.89
C LEU A 66 -1.63 -21.92 9.60
N ASP A 67 -2.28 -21.67 8.46
CA ASP A 67 -1.69 -21.85 7.13
C ASP A 67 -1.08 -20.53 6.60
N ILE A 68 -1.75 -19.40 6.88
CA ILE A 68 -1.33 -18.07 6.43
C ILE A 68 -1.49 -17.08 7.59
N VAL A 69 -0.49 -16.22 7.78
CA VAL A 69 -0.56 -15.08 8.71
C VAL A 69 -0.42 -13.79 7.91
N LEU A 70 -1.42 -12.91 8.02
CA LEU A 70 -1.42 -11.57 7.43
C LEU A 70 -0.87 -10.59 8.46
N GLY A 71 0.22 -9.90 8.14
CA GLY A 71 0.86 -8.93 9.02
C GLY A 71 0.30 -7.53 8.82
N ALA A 72 -0.19 -6.93 9.89
CA ALA A 72 -0.66 -5.54 9.97
C ALA A 72 -0.08 -4.83 11.21
N ALA A 73 1.13 -5.22 11.60
CA ALA A 73 1.87 -4.71 12.76
C ALA A 73 3.11 -3.92 12.32
N GLU A 74 3.76 -3.24 13.26
CA GLU A 74 5.00 -2.50 13.05
C GLU A 74 6.19 -3.44 12.85
N ASN A 75 7.32 -2.88 12.39
CA ASN A 75 8.53 -3.63 12.01
C ASN A 75 9.06 -4.52 13.14
N ASP A 76 9.19 -4.00 14.33
CA ASP A 76 9.70 -4.71 15.52
C ASP A 76 8.86 -5.94 15.88
N ILE A 77 7.55 -5.82 15.74
CA ILE A 77 6.60 -6.91 15.96
C ILE A 77 6.69 -7.95 14.84
N ALA A 78 6.79 -7.51 13.59
CA ALA A 78 6.96 -8.38 12.45
C ALA A 78 8.27 -9.19 12.56
N GLU A 79 9.39 -8.53 12.82
CA GLU A 79 10.70 -9.15 13.02
C GLU A 79 10.70 -10.16 14.18
N ARG A 80 10.06 -9.80 15.30
CA ARG A 80 9.95 -10.68 16.47
C ARG A 80 9.21 -11.98 16.15
N PHE A 81 8.06 -11.91 15.49
CA PHE A 81 7.19 -13.06 15.32
C PHE A 81 7.38 -13.83 14.03
N ALA A 82 8.05 -13.27 13.02
CA ALA A 82 8.31 -13.96 11.76
C ALA A 82 8.96 -15.35 11.94
N PRO A 83 9.98 -15.53 12.82
CA PRO A 83 10.56 -16.86 13.06
C PRO A 83 9.55 -17.87 13.62
N SER A 84 8.68 -17.44 14.56
CA SER A 84 7.67 -18.30 15.18
C SER A 84 6.56 -18.67 14.19
N ILE A 85 6.15 -17.75 13.32
CA ILE A 85 5.18 -17.97 12.24
C ILE A 85 5.72 -19.03 11.26
N VAL A 86 6.95 -18.84 10.78
CA VAL A 86 7.58 -19.78 9.84
C VAL A 86 7.82 -21.15 10.49
N LYS A 87 8.25 -21.18 11.75
CA LYS A 87 8.42 -22.43 12.52
C LYS A 87 7.10 -23.19 12.69
N ALA A 88 5.98 -22.49 12.85
CA ALA A 88 4.65 -23.09 12.90
C ALA A 88 4.17 -23.65 11.54
N GLY A 89 4.92 -23.44 10.46
CA GLY A 89 4.60 -23.89 9.11
C GLY A 89 3.66 -22.96 8.33
N ALA A 90 3.33 -21.78 8.88
CA ALA A 90 2.51 -20.79 8.21
C ALA A 90 3.35 -19.91 7.26
N VAL A 91 2.72 -19.40 6.19
CA VAL A 91 3.31 -18.36 5.34
C VAL A 91 2.93 -16.98 5.92
N PHE A 92 3.93 -16.16 6.18
CA PHE A 92 3.76 -14.79 6.66
C PHE A 92 3.73 -13.80 5.48
N VAL A 93 2.60 -13.14 5.26
CA VAL A 93 2.46 -12.05 4.28
C VAL A 93 2.49 -10.74 5.05
N ASP A 94 3.63 -10.05 5.03
CA ASP A 94 3.94 -8.92 5.92
C ASP A 94 3.77 -7.57 5.24
N ASN A 95 3.03 -6.64 5.87
CA ASN A 95 2.88 -5.24 5.42
C ASN A 95 3.92 -4.28 5.98
N SER A 96 4.70 -4.69 6.98
CA SER A 96 5.75 -3.84 7.52
C SER A 96 6.87 -3.61 6.49
N SER A 97 7.81 -2.75 6.80
CA SER A 97 8.99 -2.57 5.94
C SER A 97 10.17 -3.47 6.33
N ALA A 98 10.00 -4.33 7.33
CA ALA A 98 11.08 -5.12 7.92
C ALA A 98 11.83 -6.00 6.90
N PHE A 99 11.11 -6.65 6.00
CA PHE A 99 11.67 -7.65 5.09
C PHE A 99 11.70 -7.23 3.62
N ARG A 100 11.17 -6.05 3.27
CA ARG A 100 10.97 -5.64 1.87
C ARG A 100 12.24 -5.67 1.02
N LEU A 101 13.37 -5.29 1.60
CA LEU A 101 14.67 -5.22 0.89
C LEU A 101 15.56 -6.45 1.13
N ASP A 102 15.11 -7.43 1.92
CA ASP A 102 15.84 -8.71 2.06
C ASP A 102 15.83 -9.44 0.71
N PRO A 103 17.00 -9.81 0.16
CA PRO A 103 17.09 -10.53 -1.12
C PRO A 103 16.49 -11.93 -1.08
N ASN A 104 16.26 -12.51 0.10
CA ASN A 104 15.64 -13.81 0.29
C ASN A 104 14.12 -13.77 0.51
N VAL A 105 13.52 -12.58 0.52
CA VAL A 105 12.09 -12.40 0.73
C VAL A 105 11.49 -11.74 -0.52
N PRO A 106 10.50 -12.38 -1.20
CA PRO A 106 9.82 -11.74 -2.32
C PRO A 106 9.03 -10.51 -1.88
N LEU A 107 9.02 -9.50 -2.73
CA LEU A 107 8.28 -8.25 -2.55
C LEU A 107 7.29 -8.14 -3.70
N VAL A 108 5.99 -8.36 -3.45
CA VAL A 108 5.03 -8.73 -4.51
C VAL A 108 3.89 -7.74 -4.66
N ILE A 109 3.62 -7.38 -5.92
CA ILE A 109 2.35 -6.78 -6.37
C ILE A 109 1.73 -7.75 -7.39
N PRO A 110 0.59 -8.42 -7.07
CA PRO A 110 0.03 -9.47 -7.90
C PRO A 110 -0.26 -9.12 -9.37
N GLU A 111 -0.49 -7.86 -9.69
CA GLU A 111 -0.68 -7.37 -11.06
C GLU A 111 0.63 -7.21 -11.84
N ILE A 112 1.77 -7.24 -11.16
CA ILE A 112 3.10 -6.96 -11.74
C ILE A 112 3.91 -8.24 -11.86
N ASP A 113 4.19 -8.89 -10.74
CA ASP A 113 5.14 -9.98 -10.55
C ASP A 113 4.57 -11.16 -9.75
N PRO A 114 3.38 -11.71 -10.12
CA PRO A 114 2.73 -12.78 -9.36
C PRO A 114 3.60 -14.03 -9.20
N GLU A 115 4.54 -14.26 -10.10
CA GLU A 115 5.44 -15.43 -10.06
C GLU A 115 6.45 -15.38 -8.91
N ASP A 116 6.75 -14.18 -8.41
CA ASP A 116 7.72 -14.00 -7.33
C ASP A 116 7.26 -14.64 -6.01
N VAL A 117 5.97 -14.88 -5.81
CA VAL A 117 5.50 -15.62 -4.63
C VAL A 117 6.09 -17.03 -4.55
N LYS A 118 6.48 -17.64 -5.68
CA LYS A 118 6.90 -19.06 -5.74
C LYS A 118 8.24 -19.34 -5.07
N TRP A 119 9.09 -18.33 -4.91
CA TRP A 119 10.41 -18.53 -4.31
C TRP A 119 10.50 -18.12 -2.84
N HIS A 120 9.34 -17.81 -2.18
CA HIS A 120 9.33 -17.48 -0.75
C HIS A 120 9.87 -18.61 0.13
N LYS A 121 10.48 -18.24 1.25
CA LYS A 121 10.97 -19.16 2.29
C LYS A 121 10.16 -19.06 3.58
N GLY A 122 8.84 -18.86 3.43
CA GLY A 122 7.90 -18.69 4.54
C GLY A 122 7.51 -17.23 4.81
N ILE A 123 8.20 -16.25 4.22
CA ILE A 123 7.87 -14.82 4.34
C ILE A 123 7.71 -14.23 2.94
N ILE A 124 6.68 -13.38 2.76
CA ILE A 124 6.43 -12.58 1.57
C ILE A 124 6.15 -11.15 2.05
N SER A 125 6.82 -10.17 1.47
CA SER A 125 6.58 -8.76 1.81
C SER A 125 5.56 -8.12 0.88
N ASN A 126 4.67 -7.33 1.49
CA ASN A 126 3.79 -6.39 0.82
C ASN A 126 4.48 -5.03 0.72
N PRO A 127 4.53 -4.40 -0.47
CA PRO A 127 5.24 -3.13 -0.66
C PRO A 127 4.62 -1.95 0.08
N ASN A 128 5.33 -0.83 0.04
CA ASN A 128 4.83 0.46 0.50
C ASN A 128 3.59 0.90 -0.30
N CYS A 129 2.63 1.54 0.38
CA CYS A 129 1.37 1.94 -0.22
C CYS A 129 1.51 2.88 -1.41
N THR A 130 2.39 3.88 -1.32
CA THR A 130 2.64 4.82 -2.42
C THR A 130 3.35 4.11 -3.59
N THR A 131 4.26 3.19 -3.28
CA THR A 131 4.92 2.34 -4.28
C THR A 131 3.88 1.47 -5.01
N ILE A 132 2.98 0.79 -4.29
CA ILE A 132 1.92 -0.03 -4.92
C ILE A 132 1.06 0.82 -5.86
N VAL A 133 0.50 1.93 -5.37
CA VAL A 133 -0.38 2.80 -6.17
C VAL A 133 0.34 3.29 -7.44
N THR A 134 1.60 3.71 -7.30
CA THR A 134 2.38 4.20 -8.43
C THR A 134 2.72 3.09 -9.43
N LEU A 135 3.23 1.96 -8.95
CA LEU A 135 3.70 0.89 -9.83
C LEU A 135 2.54 0.19 -10.55
N VAL A 136 1.40 -0.01 -9.90
CA VAL A 136 0.19 -0.52 -10.56
C VAL A 136 -0.21 0.41 -11.71
N ALA A 137 -0.21 1.74 -11.49
CA ALA A 137 -0.56 2.73 -12.51
C ALA A 137 0.34 2.70 -13.75
N ILE A 138 1.63 2.39 -13.59
CA ILE A 138 2.62 2.46 -14.68
C ILE A 138 3.09 1.10 -15.21
N ASN A 139 2.66 -0.01 -14.60
CA ASN A 139 3.12 -1.36 -14.95
C ASN A 139 2.92 -1.70 -16.44
N ALA A 140 1.77 -1.35 -17.00
CA ALA A 140 1.49 -1.60 -18.42
C ALA A 140 2.47 -0.86 -19.35
N LEU A 141 2.91 0.34 -18.95
CA LEU A 141 3.94 1.11 -19.67
C LEU A 141 5.31 0.47 -19.50
N ALA A 142 5.65 -0.01 -18.29
CA ALA A 142 6.91 -0.71 -18.03
C ALA A 142 7.05 -2.02 -18.83
N LYS A 143 5.93 -2.72 -19.06
CA LYS A 143 5.89 -3.92 -19.92
C LYS A 143 6.03 -3.62 -21.41
N GLU A 144 5.50 -2.49 -21.86
CA GLU A 144 5.65 -2.04 -23.26
C GLU A 144 7.08 -1.59 -23.57
N SER A 145 7.66 -0.81 -22.66
CA SER A 145 9.06 -0.36 -22.76
C SER A 145 9.65 -0.14 -21.36
N PRO A 146 10.84 -0.69 -21.05
CA PRO A 146 11.46 -0.52 -19.75
C PRO A 146 11.54 0.93 -19.30
N ILE A 147 11.16 1.20 -18.04
CA ILE A 147 11.25 2.53 -17.45
C ILE A 147 12.69 2.79 -17.02
N GLU A 148 13.27 3.90 -17.49
CA GLU A 148 14.61 4.34 -17.12
C GLU A 148 14.60 5.31 -15.94
N THR A 149 13.59 6.19 -15.88
CA THR A 149 13.52 7.25 -14.87
C THR A 149 12.09 7.50 -14.42
N ILE A 150 11.92 7.75 -13.14
CA ILE A 150 10.68 8.23 -12.52
C ILE A 150 11.00 9.48 -11.70
N ILE A 151 10.26 10.56 -11.92
CA ILE A 151 10.18 11.72 -11.03
C ILE A 151 8.75 11.76 -10.50
N ALA A 152 8.60 11.63 -9.18
CA ALA A 152 7.29 11.54 -8.57
C ALA A 152 7.11 12.55 -7.44
N SER A 153 5.90 13.06 -7.30
CA SER A 153 5.46 13.82 -6.13
C SER A 153 4.19 13.18 -5.59
N SER A 154 4.26 12.67 -4.36
CA SER A 154 3.11 12.04 -3.72
C SER A 154 2.40 13.00 -2.77
N TYR A 155 1.09 12.97 -2.81
CA TYR A 155 0.16 13.71 -1.96
C TYR A 155 -0.56 12.67 -1.09
N GLN A 156 -0.01 12.42 0.11
CA GLN A 156 -0.42 11.29 0.93
C GLN A 156 -1.46 11.69 1.99
N ALA A 157 -2.56 10.98 1.98
CA ALA A 157 -3.66 11.16 2.93
C ALA A 157 -3.24 10.87 4.38
N VAL A 158 -3.89 11.52 5.34
CA VAL A 158 -3.58 11.42 6.78
C VAL A 158 -3.80 10.02 7.34
N SER A 159 -4.69 9.21 6.75
CA SER A 159 -4.90 7.80 7.14
C SER A 159 -3.67 6.90 6.93
N GLY A 160 -2.66 7.35 6.16
CA GLY A 160 -1.35 6.70 6.12
C GLY A 160 -0.60 6.72 7.46
N ALA A 161 -0.97 7.62 8.37
CA ALA A 161 -0.54 7.63 9.77
C ALA A 161 -1.54 6.93 10.72
N GLY A 162 -2.40 6.06 10.16
CA GLY A 162 -3.41 5.33 10.92
C GLY A 162 -4.58 6.18 11.40
N LYS A 163 -5.35 5.64 12.34
CA LYS A 163 -6.51 6.31 12.94
C LYS A 163 -6.14 7.65 13.58
N GLY A 164 -4.97 7.73 14.22
CA GLY A 164 -4.50 8.96 14.87
C GLY A 164 -4.41 10.15 13.91
N GLY A 165 -3.92 9.93 12.68
CA GLY A 165 -3.85 10.98 11.67
C GLY A 165 -5.21 11.48 11.21
N ILE A 166 -6.18 10.59 11.08
CA ILE A 166 -7.57 10.95 10.75
C ILE A 166 -8.20 11.78 11.88
N ASP A 167 -8.05 11.29 13.12
CA ASP A 167 -8.61 11.95 14.31
C ASP A 167 -7.98 13.35 14.49
N GLU A 168 -6.67 13.49 14.27
CA GLU A 168 -5.97 14.78 14.37
C GLU A 168 -6.49 15.78 13.34
N LEU A 169 -6.56 15.41 12.04
CA LEU A 169 -7.12 16.30 11.02
C LEU A 169 -8.54 16.75 11.36
N ASN A 170 -9.41 15.82 11.75
CA ASN A 170 -10.80 16.15 12.07
C ASN A 170 -10.92 17.08 13.28
N ASN A 171 -10.11 16.85 14.33
CA ASN A 171 -10.09 17.68 15.53
C ASN A 171 -9.54 19.07 15.25
N GLU A 172 -8.48 19.20 14.43
CA GLU A 172 -7.92 20.49 14.03
C GLU A 172 -8.93 21.31 13.21
N VAL A 173 -9.58 20.68 12.20
CA VAL A 173 -10.62 21.37 11.40
C VAL A 173 -11.74 21.88 12.29
N LYS A 174 -12.21 21.08 13.25
CA LYS A 174 -13.24 21.49 14.21
C LYS A 174 -12.76 22.64 15.09
N ALA A 175 -11.57 22.53 15.68
CA ALA A 175 -11.02 23.59 16.54
C ALA A 175 -10.83 24.91 15.80
N LEU A 176 -10.29 24.87 14.59
CA LEU A 176 -10.10 26.06 13.75
C LEU A 176 -11.42 26.71 13.37
N SER A 177 -12.47 25.93 13.12
CA SER A 177 -13.82 26.49 12.87
C SER A 177 -14.43 27.21 14.08
N GLU A 178 -13.95 26.87 15.29
CA GLU A 178 -14.33 27.50 16.57
C GLU A 178 -13.35 28.62 16.97
N GLY A 179 -12.39 28.99 16.12
CA GLY A 179 -11.36 29.98 16.42
C GLY A 179 -10.33 29.52 17.44
N LYS A 180 -10.18 28.21 17.63
CA LYS A 180 -9.21 27.57 18.56
C LYS A 180 -8.04 27.01 17.77
N HIS A 181 -6.89 26.87 18.45
CA HIS A 181 -5.72 26.15 17.94
C HIS A 181 -5.49 24.89 18.79
N LEU A 182 -5.05 23.80 18.13
CA LEU A 182 -4.62 22.57 18.79
C LEU A 182 -3.15 22.33 18.47
N GLU A 183 -2.40 21.90 19.48
CA GLU A 183 -1.02 21.40 19.28
C GLU A 183 -1.06 20.05 18.57
N PRO A 184 -0.32 19.89 17.46
CA PRO A 184 -0.21 18.63 16.75
C PRO A 184 0.39 17.54 17.67
N LYS A 185 -0.07 16.30 17.48
CA LYS A 185 0.39 15.13 18.26
C LYS A 185 0.90 13.98 17.39
N VAL A 186 0.36 13.86 16.19
CA VAL A 186 0.70 12.80 15.22
C VAL A 186 1.63 13.35 14.14
N PHE A 187 1.37 14.55 13.66
CA PHE A 187 2.19 15.23 12.66
C PHE A 187 3.14 16.25 13.30
N GLN A 188 4.17 16.62 12.55
CA GLN A 188 5.17 17.61 13.02
C GLN A 188 4.59 19.03 13.15
N TYR A 189 3.56 19.31 12.36
CA TYR A 189 2.87 20.60 12.26
C TYR A 189 1.39 20.40 12.10
N GLN A 190 0.59 21.45 12.33
CA GLN A 190 -0.82 21.46 11.96
C GLN A 190 -1.00 20.98 10.52
N ILE A 191 -1.84 19.95 10.33
CA ILE A 191 -2.13 19.42 8.99
C ILE A 191 -3.36 20.03 8.34
N ALA A 192 -4.35 20.47 9.13
CA ALA A 192 -5.52 21.15 8.61
C ALA A 192 -5.10 22.43 7.86
N TYR A 193 -5.52 22.56 6.58
CA TYR A 193 -5.17 23.66 5.68
C TYR A 193 -3.66 23.81 5.38
N ASN A 194 -2.89 22.73 5.49
CA ASN A 194 -1.46 22.75 5.31
C ASN A 194 -0.96 21.56 4.46
N ILE A 195 0.28 21.65 4.00
CA ILE A 195 1.02 20.56 3.35
C ILE A 195 2.35 20.40 4.07
N ILE A 196 2.66 19.17 4.52
CA ILE A 196 3.91 18.88 5.22
C ILE A 196 4.81 18.07 4.26
N PRO A 197 5.89 18.65 3.71
CA PRO A 197 6.73 18.03 2.67
C PRO A 197 7.77 17.08 3.28
N GLN A 198 7.38 16.29 4.28
CA GLN A 198 8.21 15.29 4.92
C GLN A 198 7.35 14.16 5.47
N ILE A 199 7.63 12.93 5.03
CA ILE A 199 7.07 11.70 5.60
C ILE A 199 8.22 10.77 5.90
N GLY A 200 8.29 10.28 7.15
CA GLY A 200 9.43 9.52 7.65
C GLY A 200 10.63 10.40 8.02
N GLY A 201 11.67 9.76 8.54
CA GLY A 201 12.94 10.41 8.88
C GLY A 201 13.89 10.52 7.69
N GLU A 202 14.95 11.31 7.81
CA GLU A 202 16.03 11.37 6.83
C GLU A 202 16.70 9.99 6.68
N ALA A 203 16.92 9.57 5.45
CA ALA A 203 17.50 8.27 5.13
C ALA A 203 18.74 8.35 4.23
N PHE A 204 18.76 9.25 3.25
CA PHE A 204 19.87 9.35 2.30
C PHE A 204 19.94 10.75 1.66
N GLU A 205 21.02 11.49 1.90
CA GLU A 205 21.35 12.76 1.21
C GLU A 205 20.17 13.73 1.05
N GLY A 206 19.39 13.95 2.12
CA GLY A 206 18.22 14.82 2.12
C GLY A 206 16.91 14.14 1.67
N TYR A 207 16.95 12.89 1.25
CA TYR A 207 15.75 12.10 1.02
C TYR A 207 15.25 11.44 2.30
N THR A 208 13.93 11.38 2.45
CA THR A 208 13.29 10.67 3.58
C THR A 208 13.21 9.17 3.33
N SER A 209 13.00 8.40 4.40
CA SER A 209 12.79 6.96 4.30
C SER A 209 11.59 6.60 3.43
N GLU A 210 10.54 7.41 3.40
CA GLU A 210 9.37 7.20 2.55
C GLU A 210 9.70 7.38 1.06
N GLU A 211 10.48 8.41 0.74
CA GLU A 211 10.90 8.70 -0.63
C GLU A 211 11.82 7.62 -1.20
N MET A 212 12.74 7.10 -0.39
CA MET A 212 13.66 6.03 -0.79
C MET A 212 12.94 4.69 -1.06
N LYS A 213 11.77 4.45 -0.47
CA LYS A 213 10.98 3.24 -0.76
C LYS A 213 10.59 3.16 -2.22
N MET A 214 10.17 4.27 -2.84
CA MET A 214 9.78 4.27 -4.26
C MET A 214 10.91 3.76 -5.16
N GLN A 215 12.15 4.16 -4.91
CA GLN A 215 13.30 3.69 -5.69
C GLN A 215 13.64 2.24 -5.38
N ASN A 216 13.85 1.93 -4.10
CA ASN A 216 14.41 0.64 -3.70
C ASN A 216 13.42 -0.52 -3.94
N GLU A 217 12.18 -0.31 -3.54
CA GLU A 217 11.11 -1.29 -3.78
C GLU A 217 10.74 -1.36 -5.27
N GLY A 218 10.65 -0.21 -5.96
CA GLY A 218 10.32 -0.15 -7.37
C GLY A 218 11.31 -0.91 -8.26
N ARG A 219 12.60 -0.80 -7.98
CA ARG A 219 13.66 -1.57 -8.67
C ARG A 219 13.49 -3.07 -8.49
N LYS A 220 13.15 -3.50 -7.28
CA LYS A 220 12.96 -4.91 -6.93
C LYS A 220 11.73 -5.49 -7.60
N ILE A 221 10.59 -4.81 -7.52
CA ILE A 221 9.30 -5.28 -8.04
C ILE A 221 9.26 -5.29 -9.58
N LEU A 222 9.82 -4.26 -10.22
CA LEU A 222 9.84 -4.17 -11.69
C LEU A 222 11.01 -4.95 -12.32
N HIS A 223 11.91 -5.53 -11.51
CA HIS A 223 13.16 -6.17 -11.95
C HIS A 223 14.02 -5.22 -12.83
N LEU A 224 14.02 -3.92 -12.49
CA LEU A 224 14.77 -2.86 -13.17
C LEU A 224 15.82 -2.24 -12.23
N PRO A 225 16.94 -2.92 -11.95
CA PRO A 225 17.93 -2.49 -10.95
C PRO A 225 18.55 -1.12 -11.26
N GLU A 226 18.62 -0.74 -12.55
CA GLU A 226 19.20 0.53 -13.00
C GLU A 226 18.20 1.69 -13.07
N MET A 227 16.91 1.44 -12.81
CA MET A 227 15.88 2.47 -12.83
C MET A 227 16.21 3.56 -11.80
N LYS A 228 16.14 4.83 -12.22
CA LYS A 228 16.40 5.99 -11.36
C LYS A 228 15.08 6.60 -10.92
N VAL A 229 14.97 6.87 -9.62
CA VAL A 229 13.76 7.47 -9.06
C VAL A 229 14.14 8.66 -8.20
N SER A 230 13.51 9.81 -8.45
CA SER A 230 13.49 10.95 -7.53
C SER A 230 12.06 11.17 -7.07
N CYS A 231 11.83 11.11 -5.77
CA CYS A 231 10.49 11.23 -5.20
C CYS A 231 10.47 12.30 -4.11
N THR A 232 9.39 13.08 -4.06
CA THR A 232 9.05 13.95 -2.93
C THR A 232 7.73 13.50 -2.33
N CYS A 233 7.72 13.23 -1.03
CA CYS A 233 6.54 12.76 -0.32
C CYS A 233 5.97 13.85 0.60
N ALA A 234 4.75 14.29 0.34
CA ALA A 234 4.06 15.29 1.15
C ALA A 234 2.80 14.71 1.81
N ARG A 235 2.59 15.04 3.09
CA ARG A 235 1.33 14.80 3.80
C ARG A 235 0.36 15.94 3.47
N VAL A 236 -0.87 15.58 3.08
CA VAL A 236 -1.92 16.53 2.71
C VAL A 236 -3.17 16.33 3.57
N PRO A 237 -4.03 17.37 3.75
CA PRO A 237 -5.24 17.31 4.57
C PRO A 237 -6.37 16.58 3.85
N VAL A 238 -6.11 15.38 3.41
CA VAL A 238 -7.06 14.44 2.76
C VAL A 238 -7.19 13.22 3.67
N ILE A 239 -8.43 12.80 3.93
CA ILE A 239 -8.70 11.70 4.87
C ILE A 239 -8.14 10.38 4.36
N ARG A 240 -8.43 10.00 3.09
CA ARG A 240 -8.13 8.69 2.53
C ARG A 240 -7.83 8.81 1.03
N SER A 241 -7.10 7.86 0.47
CA SER A 241 -6.54 7.81 -0.87
C SER A 241 -5.32 8.71 -1.10
N HIS A 242 -4.24 8.08 -1.53
CA HIS A 242 -3.03 8.78 -1.98
C HIS A 242 -3.18 9.21 -3.44
N SER A 243 -2.63 10.37 -3.76
CA SER A 243 -2.46 10.82 -5.13
C SER A 243 -0.98 10.93 -5.46
N VAL A 244 -0.59 10.62 -6.69
CA VAL A 244 0.79 10.76 -7.14
C VAL A 244 0.83 11.41 -8.52
N SER A 245 1.61 12.48 -8.63
CA SER A 245 2.04 13.03 -9.91
C SER A 245 3.30 12.32 -10.35
N VAL A 246 3.29 11.74 -11.54
CA VAL A 246 4.40 10.93 -12.06
C VAL A 246 4.83 11.49 -13.39
N VAL A 247 6.14 11.75 -13.53
CA VAL A 247 6.83 11.92 -14.79
C VAL A 247 7.71 10.69 -14.97
N LEU A 248 7.54 9.95 -16.05
CA LEU A 248 8.39 8.80 -16.33
C LEU A 248 8.99 8.90 -17.72
N ARG A 249 10.18 8.31 -17.88
CA ARG A 249 10.83 8.13 -19.16
C ARG A 249 11.07 6.66 -19.42
N THR A 250 10.64 6.20 -20.59
CA THR A 250 10.85 4.84 -21.06
C THR A 250 12.03 4.76 -22.03
N LYS A 251 12.54 3.56 -22.23
CA LYS A 251 13.63 3.31 -23.18
C LYS A 251 13.23 3.68 -24.60
N GLU A 252 12.05 3.26 -25.03
CA GLU A 252 11.45 3.62 -26.32
C GLU A 252 10.25 4.54 -26.08
N LYS A 253 9.97 5.45 -27.01
CA LYS A 253 8.84 6.37 -26.89
C LYS A 253 7.51 5.61 -26.93
N ILE A 254 6.62 5.91 -25.98
CA ILE A 254 5.22 5.48 -25.97
C ILE A 254 4.34 6.70 -26.24
N SER A 255 3.47 6.64 -27.26
CA SER A 255 2.54 7.77 -27.52
C SER A 255 1.47 7.86 -26.43
N VAL A 256 0.86 9.02 -26.28
CA VAL A 256 -0.23 9.26 -25.30
C VAL A 256 -1.41 8.34 -25.55
N GLU A 257 -1.78 8.14 -26.81
CA GLU A 257 -2.88 7.26 -27.23
C GLU A 257 -2.57 5.81 -26.84
N ARG A 258 -1.34 5.34 -27.11
CA ARG A 258 -0.88 4.00 -26.74
C ARG A 258 -0.85 3.83 -25.22
N ALA A 259 -0.37 4.81 -24.49
CA ALA A 259 -0.34 4.81 -23.02
C ALA A 259 -1.76 4.69 -22.43
N LYS A 260 -2.73 5.43 -22.96
CA LYS A 260 -4.14 5.35 -22.56
C LYS A 260 -4.74 3.98 -22.84
N GLU A 261 -4.47 3.42 -24.02
CA GLU A 261 -4.92 2.06 -24.38
C GLU A 261 -4.35 1.01 -23.42
N LEU A 262 -3.06 1.06 -23.16
CA LEU A 262 -2.38 0.14 -22.25
C LEU A 262 -2.95 0.20 -20.83
N ILE A 263 -3.12 1.42 -20.29
CA ILE A 263 -3.65 1.62 -18.94
C ILE A 263 -5.11 1.22 -18.83
N ALA A 264 -5.93 1.51 -19.86
CA ALA A 264 -7.34 1.12 -19.86
C ALA A 264 -7.56 -0.40 -19.80
N ASN A 265 -6.58 -1.19 -20.29
CA ASN A 265 -6.62 -2.65 -20.30
C ASN A 265 -5.74 -3.28 -19.19
N ALA A 266 -5.08 -2.47 -18.36
CA ALA A 266 -4.19 -2.97 -17.32
C ALA A 266 -4.96 -3.52 -16.12
N PRO A 267 -4.61 -4.69 -15.59
CA PRO A 267 -5.19 -5.19 -14.35
C PRO A 267 -4.90 -4.23 -13.19
N GLY A 268 -5.89 -4.04 -12.33
CA GLY A 268 -5.77 -3.13 -11.17
C GLY A 268 -5.88 -1.64 -11.49
N CYS A 269 -6.03 -1.25 -12.78
CA CYS A 269 -6.16 0.13 -13.22
C CYS A 269 -7.55 0.46 -13.76
N LYS A 270 -7.91 1.74 -13.63
CA LYS A 270 -9.05 2.34 -14.32
C LYS A 270 -8.61 3.67 -14.94
N LEU A 271 -8.73 3.78 -16.27
CA LEU A 271 -8.49 5.03 -16.99
C LEU A 271 -9.63 6.02 -16.72
N VAL A 272 -9.29 7.21 -16.20
CA VAL A 272 -10.21 8.32 -15.92
C VAL A 272 -9.55 9.60 -16.41
N ASP A 273 -9.66 9.90 -17.72
CA ASP A 273 -8.87 10.95 -18.35
C ASP A 273 -9.65 11.70 -19.45
N ASP A 274 -10.46 12.65 -19.03
CA ASP A 274 -11.14 13.61 -19.92
C ASP A 274 -11.03 15.03 -19.34
N LEU A 275 -9.94 15.70 -19.66
CA LEU A 275 -9.66 17.03 -19.16
C LEU A 275 -10.72 18.07 -19.58
N LYS A 276 -11.26 17.93 -20.80
CA LYS A 276 -12.25 18.86 -21.35
C LYS A 276 -13.53 18.84 -20.53
N ASN A 277 -13.96 17.66 -20.09
CA ASN A 277 -15.13 17.47 -19.25
C ASN A 277 -14.83 17.44 -17.77
N LYS A 278 -13.59 17.77 -17.34
CA LYS A 278 -13.12 17.80 -15.95
C LYS A 278 -13.23 16.43 -15.25
N VAL A 279 -13.00 15.35 -15.99
CA VAL A 279 -13.00 13.97 -15.47
C VAL A 279 -11.56 13.51 -15.30
N TYR A 280 -11.14 13.33 -14.06
CA TYR A 280 -9.79 12.91 -13.68
C TYR A 280 -9.80 12.26 -12.28
N PRO A 281 -8.78 11.45 -11.92
CA PRO A 281 -8.75 10.78 -10.62
C PRO A 281 -8.66 11.75 -9.44
N MET A 282 -9.50 11.52 -8.43
CA MET A 282 -9.48 12.29 -7.17
C MET A 282 -9.59 11.35 -5.96
N PRO A 283 -9.04 11.74 -4.79
CA PRO A 283 -9.08 10.94 -3.57
C PRO A 283 -10.51 10.54 -3.13
N LEU A 284 -11.49 11.43 -3.27
CA LEU A 284 -12.88 11.14 -2.89
C LEU A 284 -13.49 10.00 -3.71
N ASP A 285 -13.11 9.87 -5.00
CA ASP A 285 -13.66 8.86 -5.89
C ASP A 285 -12.97 7.50 -5.73
N THR A 286 -11.75 7.50 -5.17
CA THR A 286 -10.92 6.29 -5.05
C THR A 286 -10.88 5.73 -3.63
N SER A 287 -11.43 6.45 -2.66
CA SER A 287 -11.57 5.96 -1.28
C SER A 287 -12.50 4.74 -1.24
N ASP A 288 -12.14 3.74 -0.46
CA ASP A 288 -12.83 2.44 -0.35
C ASP A 288 -12.85 1.62 -1.67
N GLN A 289 -11.95 1.91 -2.62
CA GLN A 289 -11.82 1.17 -3.88
C GLN A 289 -10.53 0.33 -3.90
N ASP A 290 -10.61 -0.85 -4.55
CA ASP A 290 -9.47 -1.77 -4.72
C ASP A 290 -8.67 -1.50 -6.00
N ILE A 291 -9.08 -0.52 -6.79
CA ILE A 291 -8.52 -0.22 -8.09
C ILE A 291 -7.81 1.14 -8.07
N VAL A 292 -6.72 1.26 -8.82
CA VAL A 292 -5.98 2.52 -9.00
C VAL A 292 -6.55 3.27 -10.19
N TYR A 293 -6.98 4.51 -9.97
CA TYR A 293 -7.45 5.38 -11.06
C TYR A 293 -6.27 6.15 -11.63
N VAL A 294 -6.18 6.18 -12.97
CA VAL A 294 -5.08 6.83 -13.71
C VAL A 294 -5.67 7.80 -14.73
N GLY A 295 -5.09 8.98 -14.82
CA GLY A 295 -5.51 10.00 -15.78
C GLY A 295 -4.49 11.11 -15.92
N ARG A 296 -4.88 12.21 -16.57
CA ARG A 296 -3.99 13.33 -16.88
C ARG A 296 -2.75 12.91 -17.67
N ILE A 297 -2.91 11.88 -18.53
CA ILE A 297 -1.84 11.32 -19.36
C ILE A 297 -1.54 12.29 -20.50
N ARG A 298 -0.28 12.70 -20.60
CA ARG A 298 0.19 13.67 -21.58
C ARG A 298 1.68 13.51 -21.84
N GLU A 299 2.18 14.03 -22.97
CA GLU A 299 3.61 14.06 -23.24
C GLU A 299 4.35 14.92 -22.21
N ASP A 300 5.58 14.55 -21.92
CA ASP A 300 6.52 15.40 -21.19
C ASP A 300 7.09 16.44 -22.17
N LEU A 301 7.04 17.72 -21.77
CA LEU A 301 7.56 18.82 -22.58
C LEU A 301 9.09 18.93 -22.49
N THR A 302 9.74 18.15 -21.63
CA THR A 302 11.19 18.22 -21.37
C THR A 302 11.97 17.05 -21.94
N ASP A 303 11.29 15.93 -22.24
CA ASP A 303 11.88 14.74 -22.86
C ASP A 303 10.86 14.08 -23.82
N GLU A 304 11.26 13.88 -25.08
CA GLU A 304 10.40 13.31 -26.12
C GLU A 304 9.95 11.84 -25.84
N ARG A 305 10.66 11.12 -24.97
CA ARG A 305 10.33 9.77 -24.50
C ARG A 305 9.58 9.79 -23.16
N GLY A 306 9.31 10.98 -22.65
CA GLY A 306 8.67 11.20 -21.37
C GLY A 306 7.15 11.22 -21.44
N LEU A 307 6.53 10.71 -20.39
CA LEU A 307 5.09 10.80 -20.15
C LEU A 307 4.84 11.36 -18.76
N ASN A 308 3.82 12.21 -18.66
CA ASN A 308 3.24 12.67 -17.40
C ASN A 308 1.91 11.99 -17.17
N LEU A 309 1.63 11.58 -15.94
CA LEU A 309 0.34 11.07 -15.52
C LEU A 309 0.03 11.44 -14.06
N TRP A 310 -1.20 11.25 -13.68
CA TRP A 310 -1.69 11.38 -12.32
C TRP A 310 -2.43 10.10 -11.93
N CYS A 311 -2.13 9.54 -10.78
CA CYS A 311 -2.86 8.39 -10.26
C CYS A 311 -3.37 8.64 -8.84
N CYS A 312 -4.47 7.98 -8.51
CA CYS A 312 -5.06 7.95 -7.18
C CYS A 312 -5.41 6.51 -6.81
N GLY A 313 -5.16 6.13 -5.55
CA GLY A 313 -5.52 4.82 -5.04
C GLY A 313 -5.63 4.81 -3.53
N ASP A 314 -6.50 3.95 -3.01
CA ASP A 314 -6.69 3.80 -1.57
C ASP A 314 -5.51 3.06 -0.94
N GLN A 315 -4.75 3.78 -0.12
CA GLN A 315 -3.53 3.27 0.51
C GLN A 315 -3.80 2.23 1.60
N VAL A 316 -5.01 2.17 2.16
CA VAL A 316 -5.39 1.15 3.15
C VAL A 316 -5.89 -0.12 2.47
N ARG A 317 -6.57 0.02 1.31
CA ARG A 317 -7.06 -1.10 0.51
C ARG A 317 -5.98 -1.59 -0.46
N LYS A 318 -5.99 -1.12 -1.71
CA LYS A 318 -5.00 -1.59 -2.71
C LYS A 318 -3.57 -1.36 -2.24
N GLY A 319 -3.28 -0.24 -1.58
CA GLY A 319 -1.96 0.07 -1.06
C GLY A 319 -1.49 -0.81 0.12
N ALA A 320 -2.38 -1.61 0.73
CA ALA A 320 -2.04 -2.45 1.88
C ALA A 320 -2.88 -3.73 1.92
N ALA A 321 -4.07 -3.68 2.56
CA ALA A 321 -4.87 -4.85 2.90
C ALA A 321 -5.28 -5.67 1.67
N THR A 322 -5.78 -5.04 0.61
CA THR A 322 -6.18 -5.74 -0.62
C THR A 322 -4.99 -6.43 -1.29
N ASN A 323 -3.85 -5.73 -1.41
CA ASN A 323 -2.66 -6.31 -2.02
C ASN A 323 -2.15 -7.52 -1.22
N THR A 324 -2.15 -7.43 0.12
CA THR A 324 -1.79 -8.54 1.01
C THR A 324 -2.70 -9.76 0.79
N ILE A 325 -4.01 -9.55 0.69
CA ILE A 325 -4.97 -10.64 0.46
C ILE A 325 -4.83 -11.22 -0.95
N GLN A 326 -4.59 -10.39 -1.96
CA GLN A 326 -4.30 -10.85 -3.32
C GLN A 326 -3.01 -11.69 -3.37
N ILE A 327 -1.97 -11.35 -2.59
CA ILE A 327 -0.78 -12.19 -2.42
C ILE A 327 -1.18 -13.55 -1.81
N ALA A 328 -2.00 -13.54 -0.75
CA ALA A 328 -2.47 -14.77 -0.13
C ALA A 328 -3.33 -15.63 -1.09
N GLU A 329 -4.09 -15.01 -1.99
CA GLU A 329 -4.83 -15.72 -3.05
C GLU A 329 -3.91 -16.45 -4.03
N LEU A 330 -2.71 -15.92 -4.31
CA LEU A 330 -1.72 -16.59 -5.16
C LEU A 330 -1.18 -17.87 -4.51
N LEU A 331 -1.12 -17.93 -3.17
CA LEU A 331 -0.69 -19.14 -2.45
C LEU A 331 -1.71 -20.28 -2.51
N LEU A 332 -2.93 -20.01 -2.96
CA LEU A 332 -4.02 -21.01 -3.05
C LEU A 332 -4.22 -21.58 -4.46
N LYS A 333 -3.48 -21.06 -5.43
CA LYS A 333 -3.49 -21.52 -6.83
C LYS A 333 -2.43 -22.59 -7.07
#